data_eb5569fe7145c7ab3544b30e6d93b6ff
#
_entry.id   eb5569fe7145c7ab3544b30e6d93b6ff
#
_cell.length_a   1.000
_cell.length_b   1.000
_cell.length_c   1.000
_cell.angle_alpha   90.00
_cell.angle_beta   90.00
_cell.angle_gamma   90.00
#
_symmetry.space_group_name_H-M   'P 1'
#
loop_
_entity.id
_entity.type
_entity.pdbx_description
1 polymer ?
#
loop_
_entity_poly.entity_id
_entity_poly.type
_entity_poly.pdbx_seq_one_letter_code
_entity_poly.pdbx_strand_id
1 'polypeptide(L)'
;MGFEKYYEAFPAYTDVYSEEYRKRIEALEPLLMKHMPAGGRVLDLACGTGGFSFLLEDLGFNVVALDNSDVMLSKAREFAKDRGSKVEFVKGDARKLPFEENSFDYVVFIDSLVHFEPMDLNSTFKEVARVLKPSGRFILQFTDLRALLPVLMNGQIVGTEYWISRVLPDTDEKTVVLEFQSEKEHFRVRFNVWGKTAVELLAKLYFRQLHSERMNEHSYFQVYAPKK
;
A
#
# COMPACT_ATOMS: atom_id res chain seq x y z
N MET A 1 1.30 1.25 -20.19
CA MET A 1 -0.15 1.24 -19.90
C MET A 1 -0.30 0.69 -18.50
N GLY A 2 -0.81 1.50 -17.60
CA GLY A 2 -0.46 1.38 -16.22
C GLY A 2 -1.56 0.82 -15.35
N PHE A 3 -1.34 0.98 -14.08
CA PHE A 3 -2.21 0.59 -12.99
C PHE A 3 -3.62 1.21 -13.06
N GLU A 4 -3.83 2.34 -13.78
CA GLU A 4 -5.18 2.92 -13.98
C GLU A 4 -6.15 1.93 -14.58
N LYS A 5 -5.75 1.25 -15.68
CA LYS A 5 -6.58 0.22 -16.32
C LYS A 5 -6.82 -0.98 -15.41
N TYR A 6 -5.82 -1.36 -14.61
CA TYR A 6 -5.98 -2.40 -13.60
C TYR A 6 -7.06 -2.04 -12.57
N TYR A 7 -7.01 -0.82 -12.05
CA TYR A 7 -7.98 -0.37 -11.04
C TYR A 7 -9.38 -0.12 -11.61
N GLU A 8 -9.49 0.22 -12.90
CA GLU A 8 -10.78 0.24 -13.60
C GLU A 8 -11.39 -1.17 -13.73
N ALA A 9 -10.56 -2.14 -14.09
CA ALA A 9 -10.96 -3.53 -14.26
C ALA A 9 -11.28 -4.25 -12.94
N PHE A 10 -10.69 -3.80 -11.84
CA PHE A 10 -10.83 -4.42 -10.51
C PHE A 10 -11.34 -3.41 -9.47
N PRO A 11 -12.61 -2.98 -9.57
CA PRO A 11 -13.17 -1.97 -8.68
C PRO A 11 -13.17 -2.40 -7.20
N ALA A 12 -13.19 -3.70 -6.89
CA ALA A 12 -13.10 -4.20 -5.52
C ALA A 12 -11.84 -3.73 -4.77
N TYR A 13 -10.75 -3.39 -5.48
CA TYR A 13 -9.54 -2.82 -4.88
C TYR A 13 -9.61 -1.30 -4.66
N THR A 14 -10.58 -0.63 -5.27
CA THR A 14 -10.75 0.83 -5.19
C THR A 14 -12.06 1.25 -4.55
N ASP A 15 -13.00 0.34 -4.39
CA ASP A 15 -14.25 0.58 -3.70
C ASP A 15 -14.08 0.27 -2.20
N VAL A 16 -14.03 1.32 -1.39
CA VAL A 16 -13.87 1.23 0.07
C VAL A 16 -15.06 0.54 0.76
N TYR A 17 -16.18 0.39 0.08
CA TYR A 17 -17.37 -0.31 0.58
C TYR A 17 -17.44 -1.77 0.14
N SER A 18 -16.50 -2.24 -0.68
CA SER A 18 -16.48 -3.63 -1.14
C SER A 18 -16.24 -4.62 0.00
N GLU A 19 -16.70 -5.85 -0.16
CA GLU A 19 -16.47 -6.92 0.81
C GLU A 19 -14.99 -7.26 0.93
N GLU A 20 -14.24 -7.23 -0.18
CA GLU A 20 -12.80 -7.46 -0.22
C GLU A 20 -12.04 -6.40 0.56
N TYR A 21 -12.46 -5.14 0.44
CA TYR A 21 -11.85 -4.05 1.19
C TYR A 21 -12.10 -4.21 2.69
N ARG A 22 -13.34 -4.55 3.07
CA ARG A 22 -13.72 -4.82 4.46
C ARG A 22 -12.89 -5.96 5.07
N LYS A 23 -12.72 -7.07 4.36
CA LYS A 23 -11.87 -8.20 4.82
C LYS A 23 -10.42 -7.78 5.06
N ARG A 24 -9.88 -6.91 4.21
CA ARG A 24 -8.51 -6.36 4.40
C ARG A 24 -8.41 -5.49 5.65
N ILE A 25 -9.39 -4.64 5.90
CA ILE A 25 -9.50 -3.83 7.10
C ILE A 25 -9.58 -4.72 8.35
N GLU A 26 -10.50 -5.68 8.39
CA GLU A 26 -10.67 -6.62 9.51
C GLU A 26 -9.38 -7.39 9.83
N ALA A 27 -8.58 -7.72 8.83
CA ALA A 27 -7.31 -8.41 9.03
C ALA A 27 -6.20 -7.49 9.58
N LEU A 28 -6.20 -6.20 9.24
CA LEU A 28 -5.14 -5.26 9.59
C LEU A 28 -5.43 -4.44 10.86
N GLU A 29 -6.68 -4.13 11.12
CA GLU A 29 -7.10 -3.31 12.26
C GLU A 29 -6.52 -3.77 13.61
N PRO A 30 -6.58 -5.07 13.99
CA PRO A 30 -5.99 -5.54 15.25
C PRO A 30 -4.48 -5.32 15.33
N LEU A 31 -3.77 -5.44 14.21
CA LEU A 31 -2.32 -5.22 14.14
C LEU A 31 -1.98 -3.74 14.24
N LEU A 32 -2.75 -2.88 13.59
CA LEU A 32 -2.61 -1.43 13.70
C LEU A 32 -2.84 -0.98 15.15
N MET A 33 -3.94 -1.39 15.78
CA MET A 33 -4.25 -1.06 17.17
C MET A 33 -3.16 -1.53 18.14
N LYS A 34 -2.61 -2.72 17.95
CA LYS A 34 -1.53 -3.28 18.78
C LYS A 34 -0.25 -2.45 18.71
N HIS A 35 0.08 -1.91 17.53
CA HIS A 35 1.37 -1.26 17.27
C HIS A 35 1.28 0.27 17.17
N MET A 36 0.08 0.82 17.09
CA MET A 36 -0.20 2.25 17.05
C MET A 36 -1.11 2.63 18.23
N PRO A 37 -0.56 2.89 19.43
CA PRO A 37 -1.37 3.40 20.53
C PRO A 37 -2.17 4.62 20.11
N ALA A 38 -3.40 4.72 20.60
CA ALA A 38 -4.39 5.73 20.15
C ALA A 38 -3.87 7.17 20.17
N GLY A 39 -4.28 7.93 19.17
CA GLY A 39 -3.94 9.35 19.01
C GLY A 39 -2.61 9.58 18.28
N GLY A 40 -2.41 10.83 17.86
CA GLY A 40 -1.25 11.24 17.11
C GLY A 40 -1.55 11.54 15.63
N ARG A 41 -0.54 12.07 14.93
CA ARG A 41 -0.62 12.42 13.52
C ARG A 41 -0.05 11.29 12.67
N VAL A 42 -0.86 10.79 11.73
CA VAL A 42 -0.52 9.68 10.84
C VAL A 42 -0.43 10.15 9.42
N LEU A 43 0.60 9.72 8.70
CA LEU A 43 0.66 9.78 7.25
C LEU A 43 0.28 8.42 6.67
N ASP A 44 -0.81 8.36 5.92
CA ASP A 44 -1.16 7.23 5.06
C ASP A 44 -0.51 7.46 3.69
N LEU A 45 0.55 6.70 3.41
CA LEU A 45 1.41 6.88 2.24
C LEU A 45 0.96 5.98 1.10
N ALA A 46 0.74 6.58 -0.09
CA ALA A 46 0.11 5.94 -1.24
C ALA A 46 -1.29 5.41 -0.88
N CYS A 47 -2.13 6.32 -0.38
CA CYS A 47 -3.41 6.02 0.23
C CYS A 47 -4.49 5.49 -0.73
N GLY A 48 -4.29 5.65 -2.04
CA GLY A 48 -5.26 5.28 -3.06
C GLY A 48 -6.60 6.00 -2.84
N THR A 49 -7.68 5.24 -2.69
CA THR A 49 -9.03 5.76 -2.45
C THR A 49 -9.35 6.05 -0.97
N GLY A 50 -8.36 5.92 -0.08
CA GLY A 50 -8.45 6.39 1.30
C GLY A 50 -9.05 5.41 2.30
N GLY A 51 -9.29 4.16 1.95
CA GLY A 51 -9.97 3.25 2.87
C GLY A 51 -9.22 2.98 4.18
N PHE A 52 -7.89 2.83 4.14
CA PHE A 52 -7.10 2.74 5.37
C PHE A 52 -6.98 4.08 6.08
N SER A 53 -7.01 5.20 5.33
CA SER A 53 -7.08 6.53 5.93
C SER A 53 -8.35 6.69 6.78
N PHE A 54 -9.49 6.20 6.30
CA PHE A 54 -10.75 6.24 7.03
C PHE A 54 -10.74 5.34 8.26
N LEU A 55 -10.17 4.13 8.15
CA LEU A 55 -9.97 3.27 9.33
C LEU A 55 -9.14 3.98 10.40
N LEU A 56 -8.02 4.61 10.02
CA LEU A 56 -7.16 5.33 10.95
C LEU A 56 -7.88 6.51 11.60
N GLU A 57 -8.72 7.24 10.86
CA GLU A 57 -9.58 8.28 11.40
C GLU A 57 -10.58 7.70 12.42
N ASP A 58 -11.25 6.59 12.09
CA ASP A 58 -12.20 5.92 12.99
C ASP A 58 -11.52 5.40 14.28
N LEU A 59 -10.23 5.06 14.21
CA LEU A 59 -9.39 4.72 15.35
C LEU A 59 -8.90 5.95 16.16
N GLY A 60 -9.30 7.16 15.76
CA GLY A 60 -9.02 8.40 16.49
C GLY A 60 -7.69 9.09 16.17
N PHE A 61 -7.08 8.78 15.04
CA PHE A 61 -5.88 9.47 14.56
C PHE A 61 -6.20 10.74 13.75
N ASN A 62 -5.27 11.70 13.77
CA ASN A 62 -5.27 12.82 12.83
C ASN A 62 -4.56 12.40 11.55
N VAL A 63 -5.30 12.17 10.49
CA VAL A 63 -4.81 11.51 9.27
C VAL A 63 -4.55 12.51 8.16
N VAL A 64 -3.33 12.46 7.62
CA VAL A 64 -2.95 13.03 6.32
C VAL A 64 -2.72 11.87 5.37
N ALA A 65 -3.39 11.89 4.23
CA ALA A 65 -3.37 10.83 3.23
C ALA A 65 -2.73 11.35 1.93
N LEU A 66 -1.64 10.74 1.50
CA LEU A 66 -0.91 11.19 0.30
C LEU A 66 -0.95 10.13 -0.79
N ASP A 67 -1.26 10.58 -2.00
CA ASP A 67 -1.13 9.75 -3.22
C ASP A 67 -0.65 10.62 -4.39
N ASN A 68 -0.09 9.99 -5.42
CA ASN A 68 0.34 10.69 -6.64
C ASN A 68 -0.71 10.65 -7.76
N SER A 69 -1.80 9.91 -7.61
CA SER A 69 -2.87 9.75 -8.58
C SER A 69 -4.03 10.72 -8.33
N ASP A 70 -4.28 11.63 -9.27
CA ASP A 70 -5.44 12.51 -9.20
C ASP A 70 -6.76 11.73 -9.22
N VAL A 71 -6.81 10.63 -9.98
CA VAL A 71 -8.00 9.77 -10.08
C VAL A 71 -8.30 9.13 -8.72
N MET A 72 -7.29 8.60 -8.04
CA MET A 72 -7.47 8.00 -6.71
C MET A 72 -7.89 9.04 -5.68
N LEU A 73 -7.23 10.18 -5.67
CA LEU A 73 -7.56 11.27 -4.73
C LEU A 73 -8.93 11.87 -5.00
N SER A 74 -9.40 11.91 -6.26
CA SER A 74 -10.77 12.34 -6.57
C SER A 74 -11.80 11.41 -5.94
N LYS A 75 -11.64 10.10 -6.11
CA LYS A 75 -12.50 9.08 -5.46
C LYS A 75 -12.41 9.15 -3.93
N ALA A 76 -11.21 9.30 -3.39
CA ALA A 76 -11.00 9.42 -1.94
C ALA A 76 -11.76 10.60 -1.34
N ARG A 77 -11.73 11.76 -2.01
CA ARG A 77 -12.48 12.97 -1.57
C ARG A 77 -13.99 12.80 -1.71
N GLU A 78 -14.46 12.06 -2.72
CA GLU A 78 -15.88 11.71 -2.87
C GLU A 78 -16.34 10.83 -1.69
N PHE A 79 -15.63 9.73 -1.41
CA PHE A 79 -15.92 8.88 -0.25
C PHE A 79 -15.83 9.64 1.09
N ALA A 80 -14.83 10.52 1.23
CA ALA A 80 -14.69 11.37 2.42
C ALA A 80 -15.89 12.28 2.63
N LYS A 81 -16.40 12.90 1.56
CA LYS A 81 -17.58 13.73 1.60
C LYS A 81 -18.81 12.95 2.05
N ASP A 82 -19.01 11.76 1.47
CA ASP A 82 -20.18 10.94 1.75
C ASP A 82 -20.24 10.47 3.21
N ARG A 83 -19.08 10.21 3.82
CA ARG A 83 -18.98 9.78 5.23
C ARG A 83 -18.73 10.92 6.23
N GLY A 84 -18.56 12.16 5.77
CA GLY A 84 -18.25 13.30 6.64
C GLY A 84 -16.83 13.23 7.25
N SER A 85 -15.89 12.60 6.57
CA SER A 85 -14.49 12.43 7.01
C SER A 85 -13.73 13.74 7.04
N LYS A 86 -12.77 13.85 7.98
CA LYS A 86 -11.85 14.99 8.15
C LYS A 86 -10.44 14.68 7.65
N VAL A 87 -10.22 13.54 7.01
CA VAL A 87 -8.92 13.17 6.44
C VAL A 87 -8.44 14.24 5.45
N GLU A 88 -7.20 14.67 5.62
CA GLU A 88 -6.54 15.62 4.71
C GLU A 88 -5.91 14.86 3.53
N PHE A 89 -6.45 15.00 2.32
CA PHE A 89 -5.92 14.36 1.11
C PHE A 89 -4.98 15.30 0.36
N VAL A 90 -3.71 14.88 0.25
CA VAL A 90 -2.60 15.62 -0.36
C VAL A 90 -2.10 14.89 -1.60
N LYS A 91 -1.98 15.62 -2.73
CA LYS A 91 -1.26 15.12 -3.89
C LYS A 91 0.22 15.29 -3.69
N GLY A 92 0.99 14.21 -3.83
CA GLY A 92 2.44 14.26 -3.65
C GLY A 92 3.15 13.00 -4.11
N ASP A 93 4.47 13.11 -4.20
CA ASP A 93 5.35 12.01 -4.53
C ASP A 93 5.99 11.45 -3.26
N ALA A 94 5.82 10.15 -3.02
CA ALA A 94 6.39 9.47 -1.88
C ALA A 94 7.93 9.56 -1.80
N ARG A 95 8.58 9.78 -2.96
CA ARG A 95 10.03 9.95 -3.06
C ARG A 95 10.53 11.33 -2.63
N LYS A 96 9.60 12.30 -2.47
CA LYS A 96 9.87 13.67 -2.03
C LYS A 96 8.63 14.21 -1.32
N LEU A 97 8.49 13.87 -0.05
CA LEU A 97 7.32 14.21 0.76
C LEU A 97 7.25 15.73 1.03
N PRO A 98 6.09 16.38 0.79
CA PRO A 98 5.92 17.82 0.99
C PRO A 98 5.67 18.17 2.47
N PHE A 99 6.34 17.48 3.39
CA PHE A 99 6.20 17.67 4.83
C PHE A 99 7.55 17.95 5.46
N GLU A 100 7.53 18.67 6.57
CA GLU A 100 8.74 18.93 7.37
C GLU A 100 9.23 17.66 8.06
N GLU A 101 10.49 17.66 8.48
CA GLU A 101 11.04 16.59 9.32
C GLU A 101 10.30 16.50 10.66
N ASN A 102 10.25 15.27 11.22
CA ASN A 102 9.62 15.02 12.51
C ASN A 102 8.14 15.46 12.63
N SER A 103 7.39 15.39 11.50
CA SER A 103 5.99 15.83 11.43
C SER A 103 4.98 14.79 11.88
N PHE A 104 5.32 13.50 11.83
CA PHE A 104 4.37 12.40 12.05
C PHE A 104 4.78 11.49 13.19
N ASP A 105 3.77 11.06 13.96
CA ASP A 105 3.93 10.01 14.98
C ASP A 105 3.97 8.63 14.32
N TYR A 106 3.23 8.47 13.21
CA TYR A 106 3.17 7.23 12.45
C TYR A 106 3.19 7.52 10.95
N VAL A 107 3.80 6.63 10.20
CA VAL A 107 3.61 6.50 8.75
C VAL A 107 3.13 5.08 8.49
N VAL A 108 2.04 4.92 7.77
CA VAL A 108 1.55 3.63 7.28
C VAL A 108 1.73 3.55 5.77
N PHE A 109 2.13 2.38 5.28
CA PHE A 109 2.36 2.11 3.86
C PHE A 109 1.89 0.69 3.56
N ILE A 110 0.68 0.59 3.01
CA ILE A 110 -0.08 -0.66 2.92
C ILE A 110 -0.33 -1.03 1.46
N ASP A 111 -0.01 -2.26 1.08
CA ASP A 111 -0.25 -2.89 -0.24
C ASP A 111 0.25 -2.10 -1.47
N SER A 112 1.23 -1.24 -1.31
CA SER A 112 1.64 -0.31 -2.37
C SER A 112 3.04 -0.59 -2.95
N LEU A 113 3.82 -1.53 -2.37
CA LEU A 113 5.20 -1.80 -2.81
C LEU A 113 5.32 -2.20 -4.28
N VAL A 114 4.30 -2.85 -4.83
CA VAL A 114 4.27 -3.31 -6.23
C VAL A 114 4.39 -2.16 -7.26
N HIS A 115 4.11 -0.94 -6.83
CA HIS A 115 4.20 0.26 -7.65
C HIS A 115 5.59 0.90 -7.68
N PHE A 116 6.50 0.45 -6.81
CA PHE A 116 7.78 1.12 -6.58
C PHE A 116 8.94 0.30 -7.13
N GLU A 117 9.78 0.94 -7.94
CA GLU A 117 11.08 0.39 -8.32
C GLU A 117 12.08 0.48 -7.15
N PRO A 118 13.19 -0.29 -7.16
CA PRO A 118 14.15 -0.31 -6.05
C PRO A 118 14.70 1.06 -5.66
N MET A 119 15.02 1.90 -6.65
CA MET A 119 15.54 3.25 -6.38
C MET A 119 14.46 4.17 -5.81
N ASP A 120 13.22 4.03 -6.27
CA ASP A 120 12.08 4.79 -5.78
C ASP A 120 11.77 4.41 -4.34
N LEU A 121 11.76 3.11 -4.03
CA LEU A 121 11.51 2.64 -2.67
C LEU A 121 12.61 3.08 -1.70
N ASN A 122 13.87 3.12 -2.14
CA ASN A 122 14.96 3.64 -1.33
C ASN A 122 14.76 5.12 -0.99
N SER A 123 14.41 5.95 -1.99
CA SER A 123 14.11 7.37 -1.81
C SER A 123 12.91 7.56 -0.88
N THR A 124 11.86 6.75 -1.05
CA THR A 124 10.67 6.76 -0.21
C THR A 124 11.00 6.44 1.23
N PHE A 125 11.79 5.39 1.51
CA PHE A 125 12.15 5.04 2.88
C PHE A 125 13.00 6.11 3.55
N LYS A 126 13.88 6.78 2.80
CA LYS A 126 14.63 7.95 3.30
C LYS A 126 13.69 9.08 3.72
N GLU A 127 12.70 9.40 2.90
CA GLU A 127 11.71 10.44 3.20
C GLU A 127 10.81 10.05 4.38
N VAL A 128 10.35 8.81 4.45
CA VAL A 128 9.60 8.29 5.60
C VAL A 128 10.42 8.46 6.90
N ALA A 129 11.71 8.12 6.88
CA ALA A 129 12.57 8.29 8.06
C ALA A 129 12.72 9.76 8.44
N ARG A 130 12.77 10.69 7.45
CA ARG A 130 12.88 12.13 7.67
C ARG A 130 11.62 12.72 8.33
N VAL A 131 10.44 12.35 7.83
CA VAL A 131 9.18 12.94 8.32
C VAL A 131 8.68 12.31 9.62
N LEU A 132 9.17 11.13 9.99
CA LEU A 132 8.84 10.49 11.25
C LEU A 132 9.54 11.18 12.42
N LYS A 133 8.81 11.38 13.52
CA LYS A 133 9.40 11.78 14.80
C LYS A 133 10.38 10.71 15.31
N PRO A 134 11.37 11.07 16.13
CA PRO A 134 12.34 10.11 16.69
C PRO A 134 11.69 8.95 17.46
N SER A 135 10.53 9.18 18.09
CA SER A 135 9.72 8.15 18.75
C SER A 135 8.67 7.51 17.85
N GLY A 136 8.58 7.96 16.59
CA GLY A 136 7.57 7.52 15.65
C GLY A 136 7.75 6.07 15.18
N ARG A 137 6.73 5.55 14.51
CA ARG A 137 6.75 4.20 13.95
C ARG A 137 6.35 4.21 12.48
N PHE A 138 7.08 3.43 11.71
CA PHE A 138 6.74 3.11 10.33
C PHE A 138 6.09 1.73 10.29
N ILE A 139 4.86 1.67 9.80
CA ILE A 139 4.07 0.46 9.62
C ILE A 139 4.09 0.13 8.12
N LEU A 140 4.59 -1.03 7.79
CA LEU A 140 4.69 -1.52 6.42
C LEU A 140 3.95 -2.84 6.28
N GLN A 141 2.97 -2.88 5.40
CA GLN A 141 2.33 -4.14 4.99
C GLN A 141 2.49 -4.32 3.49
N PHE A 142 2.83 -5.51 3.07
CA PHE A 142 3.02 -5.84 1.65
C PHE A 142 2.79 -7.32 1.38
N THR A 143 2.49 -7.61 0.12
CA THR A 143 2.35 -8.96 -0.41
C THR A 143 3.59 -9.33 -1.22
N ASP A 144 4.19 -10.49 -0.91
CA ASP A 144 5.24 -11.09 -1.73
C ASP A 144 4.60 -11.74 -2.96
N LEU A 145 4.64 -11.05 -4.08
CA LEU A 145 4.04 -11.53 -5.33
C LEU A 145 4.65 -12.86 -5.83
N ARG A 146 5.91 -13.18 -5.49
CA ARG A 146 6.50 -14.47 -5.88
C ARG A 146 5.76 -15.63 -5.27
N ALA A 147 5.37 -15.49 -4.01
CA ALA A 147 4.60 -16.50 -3.30
C ALA A 147 3.14 -16.59 -3.83
N LEU A 148 2.63 -15.48 -4.38
CA LEU A 148 1.28 -15.42 -4.94
C LEU A 148 1.19 -15.93 -6.40
N LEU A 149 2.28 -15.87 -7.17
CA LEU A 149 2.28 -16.26 -8.59
C LEU A 149 1.68 -17.64 -8.87
N PRO A 150 1.98 -18.72 -8.13
CA PRO A 150 1.38 -20.04 -8.36
C PRO A 150 -0.15 -20.04 -8.22
N VAL A 151 -0.68 -19.19 -7.33
CA VAL A 151 -2.14 -19.04 -7.13
C VAL A 151 -2.75 -18.28 -8.29
N LEU A 152 -2.10 -17.20 -8.74
CA LEU A 152 -2.54 -16.39 -9.87
C LEU A 152 -2.53 -17.15 -11.20
N MET A 153 -1.63 -18.10 -11.37
CA MET A 153 -1.54 -18.92 -12.59
C MET A 153 -2.70 -19.91 -12.76
N ASN A 154 -3.48 -20.17 -11.72
CA ASN A 154 -4.46 -21.25 -11.69
C ASN A 154 -5.90 -20.79 -11.88
N GLY A 155 -6.17 -19.50 -12.18
CA GLY A 155 -7.58 -19.21 -12.26
C GLY A 155 -8.09 -17.84 -12.61
N GLN A 156 -9.39 -17.85 -12.71
CA GLN A 156 -10.24 -16.68 -12.81
C GLN A 156 -10.09 -15.82 -11.55
N ILE A 157 -9.98 -14.53 -11.73
CA ILE A 157 -9.99 -13.59 -10.60
C ILE A 157 -11.42 -13.51 -10.07
N VAL A 158 -11.60 -13.97 -8.84
CA VAL A 158 -12.92 -14.06 -8.21
C VAL A 158 -13.61 -12.68 -8.21
N GLY A 159 -14.89 -12.65 -8.59
CA GLY A 159 -15.70 -11.44 -8.61
C GLY A 159 -15.50 -10.53 -9.84
N THR A 160 -14.79 -10.99 -10.88
CA THR A 160 -14.58 -10.22 -12.11
C THR A 160 -14.83 -11.04 -13.35
N GLU A 161 -15.00 -10.35 -14.52
CA GLU A 161 -15.04 -10.99 -15.85
C GLU A 161 -13.63 -11.28 -16.42
N TYR A 162 -12.57 -10.96 -15.67
CA TYR A 162 -11.18 -11.11 -16.11
C TYR A 162 -10.55 -12.39 -15.58
N TRP A 163 -9.66 -12.93 -16.40
CA TRP A 163 -8.73 -13.99 -15.97
C TRP A 163 -7.30 -13.62 -16.36
N ILE A 164 -6.34 -14.18 -15.66
CA ILE A 164 -4.94 -14.04 -16.01
C ILE A 164 -4.63 -15.04 -17.13
N SER A 165 -4.43 -14.53 -18.33
CA SER A 165 -4.13 -15.35 -19.51
C SER A 165 -2.65 -15.74 -19.57
N ARG A 166 -1.76 -14.90 -19.02
CA ARG A 166 -0.33 -15.15 -18.96
C ARG A 166 0.32 -14.49 -17.76
N VAL A 167 1.35 -15.15 -17.25
CA VAL A 167 2.31 -14.62 -16.29
C VAL A 167 3.67 -14.63 -16.98
N LEU A 168 4.23 -13.45 -17.21
CA LEU A 168 5.51 -13.28 -17.89
C LEU A 168 6.53 -12.73 -16.88
N PRO A 169 7.37 -13.59 -16.28
CA PRO A 169 8.47 -13.11 -15.46
C PRO A 169 9.43 -12.31 -16.36
N ASP A 170 9.91 -11.19 -15.84
CA ASP A 170 10.95 -10.43 -16.52
C ASP A 170 12.30 -11.15 -16.37
N THR A 171 13.18 -10.93 -17.32
CA THR A 171 14.49 -11.61 -17.43
C THR A 171 15.40 -11.38 -16.22
N ASP A 172 15.17 -10.33 -15.46
CA ASP A 172 15.93 -9.99 -14.26
C ASP A 172 15.24 -10.38 -12.94
N GLU A 173 14.12 -11.10 -13.01
CA GLU A 173 13.30 -11.58 -11.87
C GLU A 173 12.80 -10.48 -10.92
N LYS A 174 12.89 -9.20 -11.30
CA LYS A 174 12.48 -8.07 -10.45
C LYS A 174 11.05 -7.60 -10.72
N THR A 175 10.53 -7.93 -11.88
CA THR A 175 9.18 -7.59 -12.27
C THR A 175 8.45 -8.81 -12.81
N VAL A 176 7.13 -8.73 -12.77
CA VAL A 176 6.23 -9.66 -13.44
C VAL A 176 5.21 -8.88 -14.24
N VAL A 177 4.96 -9.31 -15.45
CA VAL A 177 3.87 -8.77 -16.26
C VAL A 177 2.73 -9.78 -16.23
N LEU A 178 1.59 -9.34 -15.74
CA LEU A 178 0.35 -10.10 -15.81
C LEU A 178 -0.47 -9.64 -17.01
N GLU A 179 -0.88 -10.60 -17.83
CA GLU A 179 -1.82 -10.38 -18.93
C GLU A 179 -3.22 -10.71 -18.44
N PHE A 180 -4.08 -9.71 -18.44
CA PHE A 180 -5.49 -9.83 -18.07
C PHE A 180 -6.32 -9.89 -19.35
N GLN A 181 -7.29 -10.78 -19.37
CA GLN A 181 -8.19 -10.97 -20.50
C GLN A 181 -9.62 -11.14 -20.02
N SER A 182 -10.55 -10.55 -20.76
CA SER A 182 -11.99 -10.84 -20.71
C SER A 182 -12.50 -11.13 -22.11
N GLU A 183 -13.80 -11.36 -22.28
CA GLU A 183 -14.42 -11.49 -23.61
C GLU A 183 -14.30 -10.22 -24.46
N LYS A 184 -14.17 -9.05 -23.83
CA LYS A 184 -14.22 -7.75 -24.50
C LYS A 184 -12.86 -7.11 -24.69
N GLU A 185 -11.91 -7.36 -23.78
CA GLU A 185 -10.64 -6.65 -23.79
C GLU A 185 -9.48 -7.48 -23.22
N HIS A 186 -8.28 -7.02 -23.56
CA HIS A 186 -7.02 -7.58 -23.10
C HIS A 186 -6.08 -6.43 -22.75
N PHE A 187 -5.41 -6.53 -21.59
CA PHE A 187 -4.40 -5.55 -21.17
C PHE A 187 -3.30 -6.19 -20.33
N ARG A 188 -2.20 -5.46 -20.16
CA ARG A 188 -1.03 -5.90 -19.41
C ARG A 188 -0.72 -4.91 -18.29
N VAL A 189 -0.33 -5.44 -17.16
CA VAL A 189 0.19 -4.65 -16.04
C VAL A 189 1.51 -5.24 -15.57
N ARG A 190 2.50 -4.37 -15.39
CA ARG A 190 3.79 -4.74 -14.82
C ARG A 190 3.80 -4.43 -13.34
N PHE A 191 4.11 -5.43 -12.54
CA PHE A 191 4.25 -5.32 -11.09
C PHE A 191 5.71 -5.50 -10.68
N ASN A 192 6.20 -4.68 -9.77
CA ASN A 192 7.47 -4.91 -9.12
C ASN A 192 7.33 -6.02 -8.08
N VAL A 193 8.32 -6.91 -8.04
CA VAL A 193 8.29 -8.09 -7.18
C VAL A 193 9.20 -7.86 -5.98
N TRP A 194 8.60 -7.74 -4.80
CA TRP A 194 9.29 -7.51 -3.54
C TRP A 194 9.21 -8.74 -2.65
N GLY A 195 10.35 -9.40 -2.44
CA GLY A 195 10.46 -10.44 -1.43
C GLY A 195 10.80 -9.84 -0.05
N LYS A 196 10.36 -10.50 1.02
CA LYS A 196 10.56 -10.07 2.41
C LYS A 196 12.02 -9.64 2.70
N THR A 197 12.99 -10.46 2.32
CA THR A 197 14.42 -10.19 2.60
C THR A 197 14.90 -8.90 1.96
N ALA A 198 14.49 -8.62 0.71
CA ALA A 198 14.89 -7.41 0.00
C ALA A 198 14.32 -6.16 0.68
N VAL A 199 13.05 -6.21 1.07
CA VAL A 199 12.38 -5.13 1.80
C VAL A 199 13.06 -4.87 3.14
N GLU A 200 13.35 -5.92 3.92
CA GLU A 200 14.03 -5.80 5.22
C GLU A 200 15.46 -5.27 5.10
N LEU A 201 16.20 -5.69 4.08
CA LEU A 201 17.55 -5.17 3.85
C LEU A 201 17.54 -3.68 3.53
N LEU A 202 16.61 -3.25 2.68
CA LEU A 202 16.46 -1.84 2.34
C LEU A 202 15.99 -1.02 3.55
N ALA A 203 14.98 -1.50 4.27
CA ALA A 203 14.48 -0.83 5.46
C ALA A 203 15.57 -0.66 6.54
N LYS A 204 16.46 -1.64 6.68
CA LYS A 204 17.61 -1.56 7.63
C LYS A 204 18.58 -0.42 7.37
N LEU A 205 18.57 0.22 6.22
CA LEU A 205 19.40 1.42 5.97
C LEU A 205 18.93 2.60 6.83
N TYR A 206 17.64 2.71 7.08
CA TYR A 206 17.00 3.87 7.71
C TYR A 206 16.36 3.56 9.06
N PHE A 207 15.99 2.30 9.29
CA PHE A 207 15.14 1.89 10.40
C PHE A 207 15.74 0.74 11.20
N ARG A 208 15.29 0.66 12.46
CA ARG A 208 15.43 -0.52 13.32
C ARG A 208 14.09 -1.24 13.34
N GLN A 209 14.08 -2.52 12.98
CA GLN A 209 12.87 -3.34 13.02
C GLN A 209 12.45 -3.62 14.47
N LEU A 210 11.19 -3.39 14.76
CA LEU A 210 10.57 -3.63 16.07
C LEU A 210 9.74 -4.92 16.06
N HIS A 211 9.05 -5.19 14.95
CA HIS A 211 8.16 -6.33 14.79
C HIS A 211 8.13 -6.79 13.33
N SER A 212 7.93 -8.09 13.12
CA SER A 212 7.66 -8.67 11.81
C SER A 212 6.77 -9.89 12.00
N GLU A 213 5.63 -9.89 11.32
CA GLU A 213 4.65 -10.97 11.37
C GLU A 213 4.25 -11.37 9.96
N ARG A 214 4.07 -12.67 9.76
CA ARG A 214 3.50 -13.21 8.53
C ARG A 214 1.99 -13.32 8.71
N MET A 215 1.23 -12.54 7.97
CA MET A 215 -0.23 -12.48 8.07
C MET A 215 -0.90 -13.69 7.43
N ASN A 216 -0.34 -14.13 6.28
CA ASN A 216 -0.77 -15.31 5.54
C ASN A 216 0.41 -15.85 4.72
N GLU A 217 0.16 -16.79 3.81
CA GLU A 217 1.23 -17.41 2.99
C GLU A 217 2.02 -16.41 2.14
N HIS A 218 1.47 -15.22 1.86
CA HIS A 218 2.02 -14.27 0.90
C HIS A 218 2.24 -12.87 1.46
N SER A 219 1.69 -12.55 2.64
CA SER A 219 1.68 -11.17 3.15
C SER A 219 2.38 -11.03 4.48
N TYR A 220 3.05 -9.89 4.66
CA TYR A 220 3.84 -9.53 5.83
C TYR A 220 3.41 -8.19 6.40
N PHE A 221 3.38 -8.11 7.72
CA PHE A 221 3.19 -6.89 8.49
C PHE A 221 4.46 -6.60 9.30
N GLN A 222 5.00 -5.40 9.17
CA GLN A 222 6.27 -5.01 9.76
C GLN A 222 6.17 -3.65 10.44
N VAL A 223 6.84 -3.52 11.57
CA VAL A 223 6.91 -2.27 12.34
C VAL A 223 8.36 -1.88 12.55
N TYR A 224 8.65 -0.62 12.31
CA TYR A 224 9.97 -0.05 12.38
C TYR A 224 10.00 1.22 13.20
N ALA A 225 11.16 1.53 13.78
CA ALA A 225 11.48 2.83 14.34
C ALA A 225 12.63 3.48 13.55
N PRO A 226 12.65 4.81 13.39
CA PRO A 226 13.78 5.49 12.77
C PRO A 226 15.10 5.17 13.49
N LYS A 227 16.18 5.08 12.75
CA LYS A 227 17.52 5.09 13.35
C LYS A 227 17.83 6.52 13.81
N LYS A 228 18.36 6.64 14.99
CA LYS A 228 18.88 7.91 15.51
C LYS A 228 20.19 8.28 14.83
#